data_4470dbcb9626ee1d4107ed44a1b9e6d0
#
_entry.id   4470dbcb9626ee1d4107ed44a1b9e6d0
#
_cell.length_a   1.000
_cell.length_b   1.000
_cell.length_c   1.000
_cell.angle_alpha   90.00
_cell.angle_beta   90.00
_cell.angle_gamma   90.00
#
_symmetry.space_group_name_H-M   'P 1'
#
loop_
_entity.id
_entity.type
_entity.pdbx_description
1 polymer ?
#
loop_
_entity_poly.entity_id
_entity_poly.type
_entity_poly.pdbx_seq_one_letter_code
_entity_poly.pdbx_strand_id
1 'polypeptide(L)'
;MRPVHGGNLAWAAATAGCSPDAILDFSASISPLGPPKSAIAAISAHLGSLRAYPDPDYRELTNVLCQVHQLSPEWILPGNGSAELLTWAGWDLAKLAEAILVTPAFGDYYRALKAFDAKIIKSPLDLESEDRSQETGVRRENNSSFILQPPSFSFFESGLLINNPHNPTGKLWQRETILPYLEQFALVVVDEAFMDFLPPEREQSLIPMVQKYPNLVILRSLTKFYSLPGLRVGYAIAHPDRLQRWKQRRDPWCVNTLAAAAATAVVQDLEFQKSSWEWLPPTREQLFQGLSQIPGLHPFESAANFLLVESAQPTQELQQKLLQQHQILIRDCLSFPELGDRYFRVAVRSNTENERLLKALWQLTTMS
;
A
#
# COMPACT_ATOMS: atom_id res chain seq x y z
N MET A 1 8.32 -17.59 -15.68
CA MET A 1 9.01 -16.73 -14.70
C MET A 1 8.00 -16.35 -13.61
N ARG A 2 8.38 -16.40 -12.35
CA ARG A 2 7.50 -16.09 -11.21
C ARG A 2 7.24 -14.58 -11.13
N PRO A 3 5.99 -14.12 -10.87
CA PRO A 3 5.69 -12.69 -10.80
C PRO A 3 6.30 -12.05 -9.54
N VAL A 4 6.88 -10.87 -9.73
CA VAL A 4 7.46 -10.04 -8.63
C VAL A 4 6.37 -9.35 -7.81
N HIS A 5 5.15 -9.18 -8.37
CA HIS A 5 4.01 -8.52 -7.73
C HIS A 5 2.82 -9.46 -7.61
N GLY A 6 1.95 -9.25 -6.63
CA GLY A 6 0.66 -9.92 -6.52
C GLY A 6 -0.31 -9.53 -7.64
N GLY A 7 -1.45 -10.24 -7.75
CA GLY A 7 -2.50 -9.92 -8.71
C GLY A 7 -2.26 -10.42 -10.13
N ASN A 8 -1.25 -11.28 -10.37
CA ASN A 8 -1.04 -11.87 -11.70
C ASN A 8 -1.91 -13.12 -11.88
N LEU A 9 -3.18 -12.89 -12.17
CA LEU A 9 -4.17 -13.96 -12.35
C LEU A 9 -3.86 -14.86 -13.56
N ALA A 10 -3.27 -14.33 -14.62
CA ALA A 10 -2.91 -15.13 -15.80
C ALA A 10 -1.83 -16.17 -15.45
N TRP A 11 -0.80 -15.78 -14.71
CA TRP A 11 0.22 -16.71 -14.21
C TRP A 11 -0.36 -17.73 -13.24
N ALA A 12 -1.21 -17.28 -12.30
CA ALA A 12 -1.85 -18.15 -11.32
C ALA A 12 -2.73 -19.20 -11.98
N ALA A 13 -3.54 -18.78 -12.94
CA ALA A 13 -4.41 -19.66 -13.73
C ALA A 13 -3.62 -20.72 -14.52
N ALA A 14 -2.54 -20.29 -15.19
CA ALA A 14 -1.65 -21.22 -15.88
C ALA A 14 -0.98 -22.23 -14.94
N THR A 15 -0.64 -21.81 -13.70
CA THR A 15 -0.05 -22.68 -12.67
C THR A 15 -1.07 -23.67 -12.09
N ALA A 16 -2.32 -23.21 -11.91
CA ALA A 16 -3.42 -24.00 -11.38
C ALA A 16 -4.13 -24.88 -12.42
N GLY A 17 -3.91 -24.65 -13.72
CA GLY A 17 -4.61 -25.34 -14.81
C GLY A 17 -6.09 -24.97 -14.93
N CYS A 18 -6.46 -23.72 -14.61
CA CYS A 18 -7.85 -23.25 -14.65
C CYS A 18 -7.96 -21.87 -15.34
N SER A 19 -9.19 -21.32 -15.44
CA SER A 19 -9.39 -19.95 -15.94
C SER A 19 -8.98 -18.91 -14.90
N PRO A 20 -8.57 -17.69 -15.29
CA PRO A 20 -8.24 -16.60 -14.36
C PRO A 20 -9.36 -16.26 -13.39
N ASP A 21 -10.62 -16.36 -13.82
CA ASP A 21 -11.81 -16.06 -13.00
C ASP A 21 -12.07 -17.11 -11.91
N ALA A 22 -11.46 -18.31 -12.02
CA ALA A 22 -11.55 -19.33 -10.99
C ALA A 22 -10.56 -19.12 -9.83
N ILE A 23 -9.58 -18.22 -10.00
CA ILE A 23 -8.56 -17.94 -8.98
C ILE A 23 -9.14 -17.02 -7.91
N LEU A 24 -9.11 -17.49 -6.67
CA LEU A 24 -9.37 -16.66 -5.49
C LEU A 24 -8.08 -15.95 -5.09
N ASP A 25 -8.00 -14.65 -5.35
CA ASP A 25 -6.77 -13.87 -5.19
C ASP A 25 -6.68 -13.18 -3.82
N PHE A 26 -5.80 -13.68 -2.96
CA PHE A 26 -5.36 -13.06 -1.71
C PHE A 26 -4.02 -12.33 -1.85
N SER A 27 -3.39 -12.35 -3.02
CA SER A 27 -2.05 -11.78 -3.23
C SER A 27 -2.06 -10.26 -3.44
N ALA A 28 -3.16 -9.72 -3.93
CA ALA A 28 -3.39 -8.28 -4.10
C ALA A 28 -4.31 -7.76 -2.99
N SER A 29 -3.82 -6.80 -2.20
CA SER A 29 -4.57 -6.21 -1.08
C SER A 29 -5.57 -5.17 -1.58
N ILE A 30 -6.60 -5.63 -2.29
CA ILE A 30 -7.70 -4.82 -2.84
C ILE A 30 -8.95 -5.10 -2.01
N SER A 31 -9.72 -4.05 -1.69
CA SER A 31 -11.00 -4.20 -0.97
C SER A 31 -11.95 -5.12 -1.75
N PRO A 32 -12.58 -6.12 -1.13
CA PRO A 32 -13.57 -6.98 -1.80
C PRO A 32 -14.96 -6.32 -1.94
N LEU A 33 -15.17 -5.15 -1.32
CA LEU A 33 -16.47 -4.47 -1.33
C LEU A 33 -16.79 -3.73 -2.62
N GLY A 34 -15.76 -3.41 -3.42
CA GLY A 34 -15.96 -2.60 -4.61
C GLY A 34 -15.59 -3.29 -5.91
N PRO A 35 -15.63 -2.55 -7.02
CA PRO A 35 -15.71 -1.08 -7.13
C PRO A 35 -17.03 -0.49 -6.61
N PRO A 36 -16.98 0.73 -5.99
CA PRO A 36 -18.20 1.43 -5.57
C PRO A 36 -19.17 1.67 -6.73
N LYS A 37 -20.47 1.69 -6.43
CA LYS A 37 -21.49 2.00 -7.46
C LYS A 37 -21.30 3.38 -8.07
N SER A 38 -20.84 4.34 -7.26
CA SER A 38 -20.46 5.69 -7.70
C SER A 38 -19.38 5.68 -8.79
N ALA A 39 -18.35 4.84 -8.64
CA ALA A 39 -17.31 4.67 -9.66
C ALA A 39 -17.86 4.13 -10.98
N ILE A 40 -18.67 3.07 -10.91
CA ILE A 40 -19.26 2.45 -12.11
C ILE A 40 -20.20 3.42 -12.83
N ALA A 41 -21.02 4.18 -12.09
CA ALA A 41 -21.90 5.20 -12.65
C ALA A 41 -21.10 6.33 -13.34
N ALA A 42 -20.03 6.82 -12.68
CA ALA A 42 -19.16 7.85 -13.23
C ALA A 42 -18.46 7.38 -14.52
N ILE A 43 -17.91 6.15 -14.53
CA ILE A 43 -17.30 5.54 -15.71
C ILE A 43 -18.32 5.48 -16.85
N SER A 44 -19.52 4.96 -16.59
CA SER A 44 -20.56 4.80 -17.60
C SER A 44 -21.00 6.14 -18.19
N ALA A 45 -21.13 7.17 -17.37
CA ALA A 45 -21.50 8.52 -17.80
C ALA A 45 -20.40 9.19 -18.67
N HIS A 46 -19.13 8.81 -18.49
CA HIS A 46 -18.00 9.42 -19.20
C HIS A 46 -17.47 8.60 -20.37
N LEU A 47 -18.09 7.47 -20.75
CA LEU A 47 -17.65 6.68 -21.92
C LEU A 47 -17.61 7.53 -23.20
N GLY A 48 -18.56 8.44 -23.40
CA GLY A 48 -18.58 9.36 -24.55
C GLY A 48 -17.42 10.38 -24.57
N SER A 49 -16.78 10.63 -23.43
CA SER A 49 -15.66 11.56 -23.30
C SER A 49 -14.32 10.96 -23.78
N LEU A 50 -14.26 9.64 -24.06
CA LEU A 50 -13.05 8.97 -24.56
C LEU A 50 -12.55 9.50 -25.91
N ARG A 51 -13.37 10.23 -26.66
CA ARG A 51 -13.00 10.89 -27.92
C ARG A 51 -12.15 12.16 -27.74
N ALA A 52 -11.95 12.64 -26.51
CA ALA A 52 -11.20 13.84 -26.20
C ALA A 52 -10.08 13.55 -25.20
N TYR A 53 -9.02 14.34 -25.25
CA TYR A 53 -7.99 14.30 -24.20
C TYR A 53 -8.58 14.72 -22.84
N PRO A 54 -8.11 14.15 -21.74
CA PRO A 54 -8.49 14.62 -20.40
C PRO A 54 -8.10 16.09 -20.17
N ASP A 55 -8.74 16.74 -19.20
CA ASP A 55 -8.25 18.03 -18.68
C ASP A 55 -6.83 17.84 -18.12
N PRO A 56 -5.79 18.52 -18.64
CA PRO A 56 -4.42 18.33 -18.18
C PRO A 56 -4.19 18.79 -16.73
N ASP A 57 -5.09 19.59 -16.19
CA ASP A 57 -5.07 20.06 -14.81
C ASP A 57 -5.94 19.20 -13.88
N TYR A 58 -6.77 18.28 -14.43
CA TYR A 58 -7.70 17.44 -13.65
C TYR A 58 -8.50 18.24 -12.64
N ARG A 59 -9.03 19.40 -13.05
CA ARG A 59 -9.63 20.42 -12.14
C ARG A 59 -10.73 19.87 -11.27
N GLU A 60 -11.62 19.05 -11.83
CA GLU A 60 -12.73 18.45 -11.08
C GLU A 60 -12.21 17.55 -9.95
N LEU A 61 -11.32 16.61 -10.26
CA LEU A 61 -10.70 15.73 -9.27
C LEU A 61 -9.88 16.53 -8.25
N THR A 62 -9.07 17.48 -8.72
CA THR A 62 -8.24 18.31 -7.83
C THR A 62 -9.10 19.11 -6.87
N ASN A 63 -10.21 19.73 -7.32
CA ASN A 63 -11.12 20.49 -6.46
C ASN A 63 -11.76 19.63 -5.38
N VAL A 64 -12.18 18.40 -5.71
CA VAL A 64 -12.73 17.47 -4.71
C VAL A 64 -11.68 17.07 -3.68
N LEU A 65 -10.46 16.75 -4.11
CA LEU A 65 -9.36 16.45 -3.20
C LEU A 65 -9.00 17.64 -2.31
N CYS A 66 -9.07 18.88 -2.85
CA CYS A 66 -8.88 20.12 -2.08
C CYS A 66 -9.92 20.27 -0.95
N GLN A 67 -11.16 19.95 -1.24
CA GLN A 67 -12.24 19.98 -0.24
C GLN A 67 -12.01 18.94 0.86
N VAL A 68 -11.64 17.71 0.49
CA VAL A 68 -11.38 16.62 1.45
C VAL A 68 -10.21 16.94 2.36
N HIS A 69 -9.12 17.47 1.82
CA HIS A 69 -7.89 17.72 2.56
C HIS A 69 -7.74 19.14 3.09
N GLN A 70 -8.70 20.04 2.78
CA GLN A 70 -8.66 21.47 3.15
C GLN A 70 -7.37 22.15 2.69
N LEU A 71 -6.94 21.85 1.47
CA LEU A 71 -5.75 22.40 0.83
C LEU A 71 -6.12 23.13 -0.47
N SER A 72 -5.30 24.08 -0.90
CA SER A 72 -5.45 24.70 -2.20
C SER A 72 -4.86 23.84 -3.35
N PRO A 73 -5.33 24.04 -4.61
CA PRO A 73 -5.05 23.16 -5.73
C PRO A 73 -3.56 22.92 -6.02
N GLU A 74 -2.72 23.89 -5.76
CA GLU A 74 -1.28 23.80 -6.00
C GLU A 74 -0.55 22.80 -5.10
N TRP A 75 -1.18 22.36 -3.98
CA TRP A 75 -0.66 21.35 -3.07
C TRP A 75 -0.97 19.92 -3.47
N ILE A 76 -1.79 19.71 -4.52
CA ILE A 76 -2.29 18.39 -4.90
C ILE A 76 -1.96 18.10 -6.36
N LEU A 77 -1.44 16.90 -6.64
CA LEU A 77 -1.11 16.45 -7.97
C LEU A 77 -1.69 15.05 -8.24
N PRO A 78 -2.77 14.91 -9.00
CA PRO A 78 -3.24 13.61 -9.47
C PRO A 78 -2.21 12.93 -10.37
N GLY A 79 -2.14 11.59 -10.36
CA GLY A 79 -1.19 10.82 -11.16
C GLY A 79 -1.73 9.45 -11.58
N ASN A 80 -1.05 8.81 -12.52
CA ASN A 80 -1.37 7.48 -13.04
C ASN A 80 -1.04 6.37 -12.01
N GLY A 81 -1.81 6.37 -10.94
CA GLY A 81 -1.53 5.64 -9.70
C GLY A 81 -0.41 6.31 -8.89
N SER A 82 -0.30 5.92 -7.62
CA SER A 82 0.82 6.37 -6.77
C SER A 82 2.19 5.93 -7.32
N ALA A 83 2.24 4.92 -8.18
CA ALA A 83 3.48 4.41 -8.78
C ALA A 83 4.15 5.43 -9.72
N GLU A 84 3.39 6.21 -10.50
CA GLU A 84 3.95 7.33 -11.28
C GLU A 84 4.55 8.38 -10.34
N LEU A 85 3.79 8.79 -9.33
CA LEU A 85 4.20 9.81 -8.37
C LEU A 85 5.41 9.38 -7.53
N LEU A 86 5.47 8.10 -7.19
CA LEU A 86 6.63 7.48 -6.57
C LEU A 86 7.89 7.58 -7.45
N THR A 87 7.74 7.47 -8.77
CA THR A 87 8.85 7.67 -9.70
C THR A 87 9.40 9.09 -9.62
N TRP A 88 8.54 10.09 -9.53
CA TRP A 88 8.95 11.49 -9.36
C TRP A 88 9.56 11.75 -7.97
N ALA A 89 9.04 11.13 -6.93
CA ALA A 89 9.65 11.16 -5.60
C ALA A 89 11.06 10.52 -5.62
N GLY A 90 11.23 9.40 -6.32
CA GLY A 90 12.52 8.76 -6.54
C GLY A 90 13.52 9.66 -7.28
N TRP A 91 13.06 10.41 -8.28
CA TRP A 91 13.87 11.42 -8.95
C TRP A 91 14.35 12.53 -8.01
N ASP A 92 13.53 12.98 -7.06
CA ASP A 92 13.96 13.98 -6.07
C ASP A 92 14.92 13.36 -5.03
N LEU A 93 14.64 12.13 -4.57
CA LEU A 93 15.52 11.41 -3.63
C LEU A 93 16.90 11.14 -4.23
N ALA A 94 16.98 10.86 -5.53
CA ALA A 94 18.25 10.59 -6.23
C ALA A 94 19.19 11.81 -6.32
N LYS A 95 18.70 13.02 -6.05
CA LYS A 95 19.53 14.23 -5.99
C LYS A 95 20.23 14.42 -4.66
N LEU A 96 19.86 13.63 -3.66
CA LEU A 96 20.41 13.68 -2.32
C LEU A 96 21.59 12.72 -2.19
N ALA A 97 22.40 12.89 -1.16
CA ALA A 97 23.57 12.05 -0.92
C ALA A 97 23.19 10.58 -0.76
N GLU A 98 22.07 10.31 -0.06
CA GLU A 98 21.54 8.97 0.16
C GLU A 98 20.01 8.99 0.27
N ALA A 99 19.38 7.89 -0.13
CA ALA A 99 17.96 7.60 0.10
C ALA A 99 17.84 6.47 1.14
N ILE A 100 17.39 6.80 2.33
CA ILE A 100 17.14 5.82 3.39
C ILE A 100 15.80 5.16 3.11
N LEU A 101 15.83 3.82 2.96
CA LEU A 101 14.65 3.01 2.70
C LEU A 101 14.39 2.07 3.87
N VAL A 102 13.22 2.20 4.49
CA VAL A 102 12.79 1.29 5.55
C VAL A 102 12.49 -0.08 4.96
N THR A 103 13.05 -1.13 5.54
CA THR A 103 12.90 -2.51 5.05
C THR A 103 12.34 -3.46 6.12
N PRO A 104 11.61 -4.51 5.71
CA PRO A 104 11.36 -5.01 4.34
C PRO A 104 10.55 -4.03 3.52
N ALA A 105 10.90 -3.79 2.26
CA ALA A 105 10.33 -2.72 1.45
C ALA A 105 9.63 -3.22 0.18
N PHE A 106 8.54 -2.56 -0.19
CA PHE A 106 7.83 -2.86 -1.42
C PHE A 106 8.73 -2.69 -2.66
N GLY A 107 8.74 -3.69 -3.55
CA GLY A 107 9.67 -3.76 -4.68
C GLY A 107 9.67 -2.54 -5.60
N ASP A 108 8.53 -1.84 -5.71
CA ASP A 108 8.42 -0.64 -6.56
C ASP A 108 9.21 0.57 -6.03
N TYR A 109 9.53 0.60 -4.72
CA TYR A 109 10.44 1.63 -4.18
C TYR A 109 11.85 1.48 -4.76
N TYR A 110 12.34 0.26 -4.86
CA TYR A 110 13.63 -0.01 -5.50
C TYR A 110 13.61 0.35 -6.98
N ARG A 111 12.51 0.07 -7.71
CA ARG A 111 12.35 0.47 -9.10
C ARG A 111 12.43 1.98 -9.25
N ALA A 112 11.68 2.73 -8.43
CA ALA A 112 11.61 4.19 -8.50
C ALA A 112 12.97 4.85 -8.18
N LEU A 113 13.66 4.36 -7.14
CA LEU A 113 14.97 4.87 -6.73
C LEU A 113 16.08 4.52 -7.74
N LYS A 114 16.10 3.27 -8.21
CA LYS A 114 17.09 2.81 -9.20
C LYS A 114 16.91 3.44 -10.59
N ALA A 115 15.70 3.89 -10.94
CA ALA A 115 15.44 4.56 -12.21
C ALA A 115 16.26 5.86 -12.38
N PHE A 116 16.78 6.41 -11.30
CA PHE A 116 17.58 7.63 -11.26
C PHE A 116 18.90 7.47 -10.50
N ASP A 117 19.39 6.23 -10.36
CA ASP A 117 20.66 5.89 -9.73
C ASP A 117 20.80 6.39 -8.28
N ALA A 118 19.68 6.47 -7.52
CA ALA A 118 19.71 6.85 -6.13
C ALA A 118 20.57 5.89 -5.30
N LYS A 119 21.44 6.42 -4.44
CA LYS A 119 22.21 5.63 -3.47
C LYS A 119 21.28 5.19 -2.33
N ILE A 120 20.90 3.92 -2.32
CA ILE A 120 19.94 3.35 -1.36
C ILE A 120 20.69 2.84 -0.13
N ILE A 121 20.29 3.31 1.05
CA ILE A 121 20.68 2.79 2.35
C ILE A 121 19.45 2.10 2.97
N LYS A 122 19.57 0.82 3.30
CA LYS A 122 18.51 0.05 3.94
C LYS A 122 18.52 0.28 5.44
N SER A 123 17.35 0.56 6.02
CA SER A 123 17.12 0.62 7.46
C SER A 123 16.11 -0.47 7.85
N PRO A 124 16.57 -1.61 8.39
CA PRO A 124 15.71 -2.73 8.71
C PRO A 124 14.80 -2.42 9.93
N LEU A 125 13.55 -2.87 9.84
CA LEU A 125 12.65 -2.95 10.99
C LEU A 125 12.99 -4.18 11.84
N ASP A 126 12.94 -4.02 13.14
CA ASP A 126 12.97 -5.14 14.07
C ASP A 126 11.58 -5.75 14.20
N LEU A 127 11.40 -6.93 13.61
CA LEU A 127 10.14 -7.67 13.65
C LEU A 127 10.05 -8.57 14.91
N GLU A 128 11.17 -8.92 15.55
CA GLU A 128 11.20 -9.88 16.66
C GLU A 128 10.88 -9.24 18.01
N SER A 129 11.12 -7.95 18.18
CA SER A 129 10.91 -7.26 19.46
C SER A 129 9.43 -7.13 19.86
N GLU A 130 8.51 -7.29 18.92
CA GLU A 130 7.05 -7.14 19.13
C GLU A 130 6.39 -8.42 19.59
N ASP A 131 6.85 -9.58 19.18
CA ASP A 131 6.23 -10.88 19.50
C ASP A 131 6.49 -11.31 20.97
N ARG A 132 7.68 -11.00 21.49
CA ARG A 132 8.05 -11.33 22.89
C ARG A 132 7.30 -10.52 23.96
N SER A 133 6.68 -9.41 23.61
CA SER A 133 5.88 -8.61 24.57
C SER A 133 4.51 -9.21 24.84
N GLN A 134 3.99 -10.07 23.95
CA GLN A 134 2.72 -10.77 24.17
C GLN A 134 2.86 -11.96 25.15
N GLU A 135 4.00 -12.65 25.16
CA GLU A 135 4.25 -13.76 26.11
C GLU A 135 4.40 -13.30 27.56
N THR A 136 4.79 -12.05 27.82
CA THR A 136 5.06 -11.53 29.17
C THR A 136 3.90 -10.78 29.81
N GLY A 137 2.77 -10.59 29.11
CA GLY A 137 1.56 -9.93 29.64
C GLY A 137 1.74 -8.44 30.02
N VAL A 138 2.90 -7.86 29.77
CA VAL A 138 3.18 -6.45 30.02
C VAL A 138 2.92 -5.70 28.70
N ARG A 139 1.74 -5.09 28.58
CA ARG A 139 1.52 -4.05 27.55
C ARG A 139 2.53 -2.94 27.76
N ARG A 140 3.69 -3.05 27.11
CA ARG A 140 4.53 -1.87 26.89
C ARG A 140 3.74 -1.00 25.92
N GLU A 141 3.47 0.24 26.31
CA GLU A 141 2.99 1.25 25.38
C GLU A 141 3.84 1.16 24.12
N ASN A 142 3.19 1.00 22.94
CA ASN A 142 3.82 0.77 21.63
C ASN A 142 4.61 2.01 21.16
N ASN A 143 5.59 2.42 21.92
CA ASN A 143 6.68 3.32 21.53
C ASN A 143 7.87 2.47 21.06
N SER A 144 7.65 1.55 20.11
CA SER A 144 8.77 1.01 19.37
C SER A 144 9.33 2.16 18.52
N SER A 145 10.31 2.84 19.09
CA SER A 145 11.07 3.87 18.42
C SER A 145 11.65 3.24 17.15
N PHE A 146 11.19 3.73 16.03
CA PHE A 146 11.78 3.48 14.73
C PHE A 146 13.19 4.06 14.78
N ILE A 147 14.19 3.25 15.13
CA ILE A 147 15.57 3.68 15.20
C ILE A 147 16.16 3.49 13.80
N LEU A 148 16.17 4.60 13.03
CA LEU A 148 16.95 4.63 11.78
C LEU A 148 18.41 4.40 12.10
N GLN A 149 19.07 3.50 11.36
CA GLN A 149 20.53 3.47 11.36
C GLN A 149 21.05 4.80 10.83
N PRO A 150 22.08 5.39 11.48
CA PRO A 150 22.61 6.65 11.02
C PRO A 150 23.15 6.49 9.58
N PRO A 151 22.82 7.45 8.68
CA PRO A 151 23.35 7.43 7.32
C PRO A 151 24.86 7.68 7.30
N SER A 152 25.51 7.32 6.19
CA SER A 152 26.94 7.61 5.95
C SER A 152 27.22 9.10 5.81
N PHE A 153 26.17 9.87 5.43
CA PHE A 153 26.16 11.34 5.36
C PHE A 153 25.26 11.93 6.44
N SER A 154 25.23 13.26 6.51
CA SER A 154 24.31 13.99 7.38
C SER A 154 22.86 13.68 7.00
N PHE A 155 21.97 13.56 7.98
CA PHE A 155 20.52 13.46 7.73
C PHE A 155 20.00 14.62 6.86
N PHE A 156 20.53 15.83 7.02
CA PHE A 156 20.19 17.00 6.21
C PHE A 156 20.59 16.90 4.73
N GLU A 157 21.44 15.93 4.36
CA GLU A 157 21.83 15.64 2.97
C GLU A 157 21.14 14.39 2.44
N SER A 158 20.35 13.71 3.27
CA SER A 158 19.73 12.43 2.97
C SER A 158 18.20 12.57 2.86
N GLY A 159 17.57 11.64 2.13
CA GLY A 159 16.14 11.50 2.05
C GLY A 159 15.64 10.24 2.75
N LEU A 160 14.41 10.26 3.24
CA LEU A 160 13.73 9.12 3.85
C LEU A 160 12.53 8.72 3.00
N LEU A 161 12.41 7.43 2.69
CA LEU A 161 11.20 6.84 2.11
C LEU A 161 10.62 5.81 3.08
N ILE A 162 9.40 6.08 3.54
CA ILE A 162 8.64 5.28 4.50
C ILE A 162 7.23 5.01 3.96
N ASN A 163 6.64 3.88 4.36
CA ASN A 163 5.26 3.51 4.03
C ASN A 163 4.43 3.39 5.31
N ASN A 164 3.28 4.06 5.39
CA ASN A 164 2.40 4.07 6.57
C ASN A 164 0.92 3.98 6.18
N PRO A 165 0.17 2.91 6.52
CA PRO A 165 0.60 1.63 7.11
C PRO A 165 1.63 0.89 6.27
N HIS A 166 2.55 0.20 6.95
CA HIS A 166 3.71 -0.41 6.32
C HIS A 166 3.37 -1.68 5.53
N ASN A 167 3.86 -1.79 4.33
CA ASN A 167 3.76 -2.97 3.49
C ASN A 167 5.17 -3.63 3.38
N PRO A 168 5.37 -4.86 3.88
CA PRO A 168 4.37 -5.92 4.03
C PRO A 168 3.82 -6.17 5.44
N THR A 169 4.27 -5.49 6.49
CA THR A 169 3.97 -5.87 7.88
C THR A 169 2.59 -5.45 8.39
N GLY A 170 1.98 -4.43 7.76
CA GLY A 170 0.72 -3.86 8.24
C GLY A 170 0.87 -2.92 9.45
N LYS A 171 2.09 -2.70 9.93
CA LYS A 171 2.38 -1.80 11.05
C LYS A 171 1.96 -0.36 10.75
N LEU A 172 1.30 0.25 11.74
CA LEU A 172 0.93 1.66 11.70
C LEU A 172 1.82 2.44 12.66
N TRP A 173 2.59 3.39 12.13
CA TRP A 173 3.30 4.34 12.98
C TRP A 173 2.41 5.52 13.32
N GLN A 174 2.49 5.95 14.56
CA GLN A 174 1.86 7.17 15.00
C GLN A 174 2.51 8.36 14.29
N ARG A 175 1.73 9.39 14.01
CA ARG A 175 2.23 10.63 13.37
C ARG A 175 3.42 11.21 14.13
N GLU A 176 3.34 11.21 15.45
CA GLU A 176 4.35 11.73 16.36
C GLU A 176 5.69 11.00 16.24
N THR A 177 5.68 9.74 15.84
CA THR A 177 6.89 8.94 15.58
C THR A 177 7.64 9.41 14.33
N ILE A 178 6.91 9.91 13.32
CA ILE A 178 7.48 10.33 12.03
C ILE A 178 7.89 11.82 12.06
N LEU A 179 7.18 12.66 12.82
CA LEU A 179 7.42 14.11 12.86
C LEU A 179 8.88 14.53 13.10
N PRO A 180 9.66 13.91 14.02
CA PRO A 180 11.06 14.29 14.24
C PRO A 180 11.94 14.15 12.99
N TYR A 181 11.61 13.22 12.07
CA TYR A 181 12.38 13.03 10.84
C TYR A 181 12.18 14.16 9.83
N LEU A 182 11.05 14.88 9.90
CA LEU A 182 10.81 16.07 9.06
C LEU A 182 11.78 17.21 9.38
N GLU A 183 12.31 17.24 10.60
CA GLU A 183 13.29 18.24 11.03
C GLU A 183 14.74 17.80 10.77
N GLN A 184 14.95 16.52 10.44
CA GLN A 184 16.29 15.94 10.28
C GLN A 184 16.64 15.68 8.81
N PHE A 185 15.69 15.24 7.98
CA PHE A 185 15.95 14.87 6.60
C PHE A 185 15.71 16.01 5.61
N ALA A 186 16.50 16.05 4.54
CA ALA A 186 16.30 16.99 3.42
C ALA A 186 14.97 16.73 2.67
N LEU A 187 14.50 15.49 2.66
CA LEU A 187 13.25 15.06 2.04
C LEU A 187 12.70 13.83 2.77
N VAL A 188 11.40 13.88 3.13
CA VAL A 188 10.68 12.74 3.67
C VAL A 188 9.51 12.42 2.74
N VAL A 189 9.52 11.23 2.18
CA VAL A 189 8.43 10.69 1.34
C VAL A 189 7.67 9.65 2.14
N VAL A 190 6.38 9.86 2.35
CA VAL A 190 5.50 8.93 3.05
C VAL A 190 4.48 8.37 2.07
N ASP A 191 4.58 7.08 1.80
CA ASP A 191 3.59 6.35 1.01
C ASP A 191 2.43 5.91 1.92
N GLU A 192 1.30 6.58 1.79
CA GLU A 192 0.07 6.36 2.54
C GLU A 192 -0.98 5.57 1.72
N ALA A 193 -0.56 4.68 0.83
CA ALA A 193 -1.45 3.93 -0.07
C ALA A 193 -2.49 3.04 0.65
N PHE A 194 -2.30 2.75 1.93
CA PHE A 194 -3.22 1.99 2.75
C PHE A 194 -3.88 2.81 3.87
N MET A 195 -3.62 4.11 3.94
CA MET A 195 -4.12 4.96 5.01
C MET A 195 -5.65 5.11 4.98
N ASP A 196 -6.27 5.13 3.79
CA ASP A 196 -7.72 5.26 3.62
C ASP A 196 -8.52 4.10 4.29
N PHE A 197 -7.87 2.97 4.62
CA PHE A 197 -8.50 1.88 5.36
C PHE A 197 -8.72 2.19 6.85
N LEU A 198 -8.15 3.26 7.36
CA LEU A 198 -8.36 3.75 8.70
C LEU A 198 -9.42 4.85 8.69
N PRO A 199 -10.42 4.79 9.60
CA PRO A 199 -11.38 5.86 9.73
C PRO A 199 -10.72 7.13 10.27
N PRO A 200 -11.30 8.32 10.04
CA PRO A 200 -10.66 9.61 10.34
C PRO A 200 -10.12 9.75 11.78
N GLU A 201 -10.82 9.17 12.76
CA GLU A 201 -10.42 9.22 14.18
C GLU A 201 -9.22 8.33 14.51
N ARG A 202 -8.85 7.41 13.62
CA ARG A 202 -7.69 6.49 13.77
C ARG A 202 -6.58 6.75 12.76
N GLU A 203 -6.82 7.65 11.81
CA GLU A 203 -5.88 7.99 10.76
C GLU A 203 -4.63 8.66 11.32
N GLN A 204 -3.46 8.20 10.85
CA GLN A 204 -2.14 8.73 11.25
C GLN A 204 -1.46 9.48 10.08
N SER A 205 -2.26 10.05 9.19
CA SER A 205 -1.75 10.78 8.03
C SER A 205 -0.95 12.02 8.41
N LEU A 206 0.12 12.27 7.65
CA LEU A 206 0.91 13.50 7.76
C LEU A 206 0.40 14.62 6.83
N ILE A 207 -0.70 14.44 6.12
CA ILE A 207 -1.28 15.50 5.27
C ILE A 207 -1.46 16.83 6.03
N PRO A 208 -1.95 16.87 7.29
CA PRO A 208 -2.08 18.13 8.03
C PRO A 208 -0.75 18.86 8.27
N MET A 209 0.39 18.18 8.08
CA MET A 209 1.73 18.74 8.32
C MET A 209 2.38 19.33 7.05
N VAL A 210 1.82 19.06 5.87
CA VAL A 210 2.46 19.38 4.59
C VAL A 210 2.75 20.87 4.40
N GLN A 211 1.88 21.74 4.91
CA GLN A 211 2.08 23.20 4.83
C GLN A 211 3.17 23.71 5.76
N LYS A 212 3.43 23.00 6.86
CA LYS A 212 4.49 23.34 7.82
C LYS A 212 5.86 22.83 7.36
N TYR A 213 5.91 21.69 6.65
CA TYR A 213 7.15 21.01 6.28
C TYR A 213 7.30 20.91 4.75
N PRO A 214 8.01 21.85 4.09
CA PRO A 214 8.14 21.87 2.63
C PRO A 214 8.95 20.69 2.06
N ASN A 215 9.64 19.94 2.92
CA ASN A 215 10.35 18.72 2.60
C ASN A 215 9.49 17.44 2.73
N LEU A 216 8.20 17.57 3.06
CA LEU A 216 7.27 16.43 3.16
C LEU A 216 6.58 16.19 1.82
N VAL A 217 6.52 14.91 1.43
CA VAL A 217 5.75 14.39 0.29
C VAL A 217 4.88 13.25 0.75
N ILE A 218 3.59 13.33 0.49
CA ILE A 218 2.62 12.25 0.74
C ILE A 218 2.15 11.66 -0.58
N LEU A 219 2.11 10.33 -0.66
CA LEU A 219 1.56 9.59 -1.80
C LEU A 219 0.30 8.85 -1.37
N ARG A 220 -0.81 9.03 -2.09
CA ARG A 220 -2.09 8.35 -1.85
C ARG A 220 -2.49 7.53 -3.07
N SER A 221 -3.13 6.39 -2.84
CA SER A 221 -3.57 5.46 -3.88
C SER A 221 -5.06 5.20 -3.77
N LEU A 222 -5.83 5.54 -4.80
CA LEU A 222 -7.26 5.22 -4.87
C LEU A 222 -7.53 3.80 -5.38
N THR A 223 -6.48 3.01 -5.64
CA THR A 223 -6.60 1.67 -6.24
C THR A 223 -6.94 0.58 -5.22
N LYS A 224 -6.59 0.74 -3.93
CA LYS A 224 -6.71 -0.31 -2.93
C LYS A 224 -8.05 -0.26 -2.21
N PHE A 225 -8.31 0.85 -1.55
CA PHE A 225 -9.52 1.08 -0.76
C PHE A 225 -10.77 1.06 -1.64
N TYR A 226 -10.76 1.77 -2.77
CA TYR A 226 -11.89 1.87 -3.69
C TYR A 226 -11.95 0.77 -4.77
N SER A 227 -11.10 -0.25 -4.69
CA SER A 227 -11.09 -1.39 -5.65
C SER A 227 -10.98 -0.96 -7.13
N LEU A 228 -10.11 -0.01 -7.43
CA LEU A 228 -9.90 0.55 -8.77
C LEU A 228 -8.49 0.26 -9.32
N PRO A 229 -7.90 -0.94 -9.15
CA PRO A 229 -6.51 -1.18 -9.57
C PRO A 229 -6.32 -1.05 -11.09
N GLY A 230 -7.33 -1.39 -11.88
CA GLY A 230 -7.30 -1.30 -13.35
C GLY A 230 -7.34 0.12 -13.89
N LEU A 231 -7.87 1.08 -13.15
CA LEU A 231 -7.96 2.48 -13.58
C LEU A 231 -6.66 3.26 -13.44
N ARG A 232 -5.76 2.84 -12.56
CA ARG A 232 -4.46 3.48 -12.33
C ARG A 232 -4.61 4.95 -11.91
N VAL A 233 -5.06 5.22 -10.69
CA VAL A 233 -5.24 6.58 -10.17
C VAL A 233 -4.76 6.70 -8.72
N GLY A 234 -4.13 7.83 -8.42
CA GLY A 234 -3.67 8.25 -7.11
C GLY A 234 -3.32 9.73 -7.15
N TYR A 235 -2.79 10.25 -6.07
CA TYR A 235 -2.36 11.65 -6.01
C TYR A 235 -1.19 11.83 -5.03
N ALA A 236 -0.42 12.90 -5.24
CA ALA A 236 0.59 13.39 -4.33
C ALA A 236 0.12 14.67 -3.65
N ILE A 237 0.54 14.85 -2.40
CA ILE A 237 0.41 16.10 -1.67
C ILE A 237 1.82 16.52 -1.22
N ALA A 238 2.26 17.71 -1.62
CA ALA A 238 3.57 18.24 -1.32
C ALA A 238 3.62 19.76 -1.55
N HIS A 239 4.74 20.39 -1.23
CA HIS A 239 4.96 21.81 -1.49
C HIS A 239 4.74 22.14 -2.98
N PRO A 240 4.03 23.25 -3.31
CA PRO A 240 3.68 23.63 -4.69
C PRO A 240 4.85 23.65 -5.65
N ASP A 241 6.01 24.21 -5.26
CA ASP A 241 7.20 24.26 -6.12
C ASP A 241 7.70 22.87 -6.51
N ARG A 242 7.57 21.87 -5.62
CA ARG A 242 7.92 20.48 -5.91
C ARG A 242 6.98 19.89 -6.94
N LEU A 243 5.67 20.01 -6.70
CA LEU A 243 4.66 19.49 -7.61
C LEU A 243 4.71 20.14 -8.98
N GLN A 244 5.02 21.46 -9.03
CA GLN A 244 5.20 22.18 -10.29
C GLN A 244 6.40 21.63 -11.09
N ARG A 245 7.54 21.31 -10.42
CA ARG A 245 8.69 20.67 -11.10
C ARG A 245 8.35 19.31 -11.66
N TRP A 246 7.53 18.51 -10.95
CA TRP A 246 7.06 17.21 -11.44
C TRP A 246 6.11 17.39 -12.63
N LYS A 247 5.15 18.32 -12.53
CA LYS A 247 4.19 18.63 -13.58
C LYS A 247 4.86 19.04 -14.89
N GLN A 248 5.95 19.79 -14.83
CA GLN A 248 6.72 20.22 -16.01
C GLN A 248 7.45 19.09 -16.74
N ARG A 249 7.65 17.94 -16.11
CA ARG A 249 8.45 16.82 -16.63
C ARG A 249 7.64 15.60 -17.01
N ARG A 250 6.43 15.49 -16.51
CA ARG A 250 5.56 14.35 -16.78
C ARG A 250 4.70 14.58 -18.03
N ASP A 251 4.09 13.49 -18.50
CA ASP A 251 3.02 13.56 -19.49
C ASP A 251 1.86 14.41 -18.93
N PRO A 252 1.36 15.44 -19.67
CA PRO A 252 0.23 16.25 -19.22
C PRO A 252 -1.08 15.45 -19.09
N TRP A 253 -1.25 14.34 -19.80
CA TRP A 253 -2.44 13.49 -19.80
C TRP A 253 -2.22 12.15 -19.08
N CYS A 254 -1.43 12.13 -18.03
CA CYS A 254 -1.01 10.91 -17.34
C CYS A 254 -2.19 10.12 -16.73
N VAL A 255 -3.28 10.77 -16.29
CA VAL A 255 -4.48 10.10 -15.77
C VAL A 255 -5.56 10.07 -16.88
N ASN A 256 -6.05 8.87 -17.19
CA ASN A 256 -7.11 8.73 -18.20
C ASN A 256 -8.46 9.29 -17.71
N THR A 257 -9.30 9.68 -18.64
CA THR A 257 -10.60 10.33 -18.40
C THR A 257 -11.51 9.53 -17.44
N LEU A 258 -11.60 8.21 -17.63
CA LEU A 258 -12.46 7.36 -16.79
C LEU A 258 -11.92 7.23 -15.37
N ALA A 259 -10.59 7.19 -15.24
CA ALA A 259 -9.96 7.16 -13.92
C ALA A 259 -10.18 8.48 -13.15
N ALA A 260 -10.07 9.62 -13.83
CA ALA A 260 -10.33 10.93 -13.20
C ALA A 260 -11.79 11.03 -12.76
N ALA A 261 -12.76 10.67 -13.62
CA ALA A 261 -14.18 10.70 -13.30
C ALA A 261 -14.52 9.75 -12.13
N ALA A 262 -14.03 8.51 -12.17
CA ALA A 262 -14.24 7.54 -11.09
C ALA A 262 -13.63 8.03 -9.78
N ALA A 263 -12.41 8.56 -9.80
CA ALA A 263 -11.72 9.10 -8.64
C ALA A 263 -12.51 10.26 -8.00
N THR A 264 -13.01 11.19 -8.81
CA THR A 264 -13.86 12.31 -8.36
C THR A 264 -15.11 11.79 -7.62
N ALA A 265 -15.75 10.75 -8.16
CA ALA A 265 -16.94 10.18 -7.56
C ALA A 265 -16.67 9.43 -6.24
N VAL A 266 -15.64 8.58 -6.21
CA VAL A 266 -15.39 7.71 -5.03
C VAL A 266 -14.86 8.46 -3.82
N VAL A 267 -14.10 9.54 -4.03
CA VAL A 267 -13.60 10.37 -2.92
C VAL A 267 -14.73 11.04 -2.14
N GLN A 268 -15.90 11.22 -2.77
CA GLN A 268 -17.12 11.78 -2.17
C GLN A 268 -18.10 10.70 -1.70
N ASP A 269 -17.85 9.41 -1.92
CA ASP A 269 -18.73 8.30 -1.57
C ASP A 269 -18.57 7.90 -0.09
N LEU A 270 -19.16 8.72 0.78
CA LEU A 270 -19.11 8.53 2.24
C LEU A 270 -19.79 7.23 2.69
N GLU A 271 -20.78 6.73 1.95
CA GLU A 271 -21.45 5.47 2.27
C GLU A 271 -20.50 4.28 2.07
N PHE A 272 -19.78 4.26 0.95
CA PHE A 272 -18.78 3.23 0.69
C PHE A 272 -17.62 3.28 1.70
N GLN A 273 -17.15 4.49 2.03
CA GLN A 273 -16.08 4.68 3.01
C GLN A 273 -16.51 4.12 4.37
N LYS A 274 -17.68 4.53 4.87
CA LYS A 274 -18.23 4.06 6.15
C LYS A 274 -18.38 2.54 6.16
N SER A 275 -18.99 1.97 5.13
CA SER A 275 -19.15 0.52 5.01
C SER A 275 -17.81 -0.23 5.03
N SER A 276 -16.78 0.34 4.40
CA SER A 276 -15.43 -0.22 4.39
C SER A 276 -14.77 -0.18 5.77
N TRP A 277 -14.92 0.91 6.51
CA TRP A 277 -14.38 1.06 7.86
C TRP A 277 -15.10 0.17 8.88
N GLU A 278 -16.40 -0.06 8.72
CA GLU A 278 -17.17 -0.99 9.56
C GLU A 278 -16.86 -2.45 9.25
N TRP A 279 -16.61 -2.78 7.98
CA TRP A 279 -16.32 -4.14 7.52
C TRP A 279 -14.92 -4.63 7.92
N LEU A 280 -13.88 -3.81 7.71
CA LEU A 280 -12.49 -4.29 7.79
C LEU A 280 -12.06 -4.78 9.17
N PRO A 281 -12.28 -4.05 10.31
CA PRO A 281 -11.74 -4.45 11.60
C PRO A 281 -12.22 -5.84 12.06
N PRO A 282 -13.53 -6.14 12.11
CA PRO A 282 -14.00 -7.45 12.56
C PRO A 282 -13.59 -8.58 11.61
N THR A 283 -13.58 -8.30 10.28
CA THR A 283 -13.21 -9.32 9.29
C THR A 283 -11.72 -9.64 9.34
N ARG A 284 -10.86 -8.63 9.56
CA ARG A 284 -9.42 -8.82 9.75
C ARG A 284 -9.12 -9.60 11.02
N GLU A 285 -9.79 -9.25 12.13
CA GLU A 285 -9.64 -9.96 13.40
C GLU A 285 -10.03 -11.43 13.26
N GLN A 286 -11.15 -11.73 12.61
CA GLN A 286 -11.59 -13.11 12.38
C GLN A 286 -10.55 -13.90 11.55
N LEU A 287 -9.99 -13.29 10.49
CA LEU A 287 -8.94 -13.91 9.69
C LEU A 287 -7.66 -14.12 10.50
N PHE A 288 -7.26 -13.14 11.34
CA PHE A 288 -6.09 -13.23 12.21
C PHE A 288 -6.23 -14.40 13.20
N GLN A 289 -7.36 -14.48 13.91
CA GLN A 289 -7.62 -15.56 14.85
C GLN A 289 -7.67 -16.93 14.17
N GLY A 290 -8.29 -17.02 12.98
CA GLY A 290 -8.31 -18.25 12.21
C GLY A 290 -6.91 -18.73 11.77
N LEU A 291 -6.04 -17.81 11.34
CA LEU A 291 -4.65 -18.12 10.98
C LEU A 291 -3.82 -18.54 12.22
N SER A 292 -4.02 -17.88 13.36
CA SER A 292 -3.31 -18.19 14.61
C SER A 292 -3.61 -19.60 15.16
N GLN A 293 -4.76 -20.18 14.79
CA GLN A 293 -5.12 -21.53 15.19
C GLN A 293 -4.48 -22.62 14.31
N ILE A 294 -3.92 -22.25 13.15
CA ILE A 294 -3.30 -23.22 12.24
C ILE A 294 -1.87 -23.52 12.68
N PRO A 295 -1.52 -24.80 12.98
CA PRO A 295 -0.18 -25.15 13.42
C PRO A 295 0.91 -24.71 12.43
N GLY A 296 1.94 -24.03 12.95
CA GLY A 296 3.06 -23.54 12.13
C GLY A 296 2.80 -22.27 11.36
N LEU A 297 1.68 -21.58 11.62
CA LEU A 297 1.42 -20.23 11.09
C LEU A 297 1.36 -19.21 12.24
N HIS A 298 2.04 -18.08 12.06
CA HIS A 298 2.08 -16.97 13.02
C HIS A 298 1.75 -15.66 12.28
N PRO A 299 0.48 -15.21 12.30
CA PRO A 299 0.09 -13.94 11.70
C PRO A 299 0.54 -12.76 12.56
N PHE A 300 0.91 -11.65 11.93
CA PHE A 300 1.24 -10.37 12.58
C PHE A 300 0.02 -9.44 12.61
N GLU A 301 -0.11 -8.67 13.70
CA GLU A 301 -1.12 -7.62 13.78
C GLU A 301 -0.95 -6.60 12.63
N SER A 302 -2.06 -6.07 12.14
CA SER A 302 -2.05 -5.17 11.00
C SER A 302 -3.11 -4.07 11.13
N ALA A 303 -2.78 -2.87 10.70
CA ALA A 303 -3.71 -1.77 10.52
C ALA A 303 -4.27 -1.69 9.08
N ALA A 304 -3.68 -2.45 8.14
CA ALA A 304 -4.09 -2.47 6.74
C ALA A 304 -5.12 -3.58 6.42
N ASN A 305 -5.52 -3.69 5.17
CA ASN A 305 -6.40 -4.75 4.67
C ASN A 305 -5.66 -6.02 4.25
N PHE A 306 -4.60 -6.36 4.94
CA PHE A 306 -3.82 -7.59 4.75
C PHE A 306 -3.16 -8.02 6.06
N LEU A 307 -2.74 -9.27 6.12
CA LEU A 307 -1.93 -9.82 7.21
C LEU A 307 -0.63 -10.39 6.63
N LEU A 308 0.50 -10.08 7.28
CA LEU A 308 1.75 -10.82 7.12
C LEU A 308 1.67 -12.06 7.99
N VAL A 309 2.14 -13.18 7.49
CA VAL A 309 2.12 -14.48 8.20
C VAL A 309 3.48 -15.14 8.07
N GLU A 310 4.08 -15.52 9.20
CA GLU A 310 5.23 -16.41 9.23
C GLU A 310 4.76 -17.86 9.14
N SER A 311 5.53 -18.69 8.42
CA SER A 311 5.20 -20.09 8.16
C SER A 311 6.37 -20.99 8.52
N ALA A 312 6.09 -22.11 9.20
CA ALA A 312 7.07 -23.17 9.44
C ALA A 312 7.53 -23.86 8.14
N GLN A 313 6.77 -23.74 7.05
CA GLN A 313 7.08 -24.30 5.72
C GLN A 313 7.54 -23.19 4.75
N PRO A 314 8.36 -23.54 3.73
CA PRO A 314 8.67 -22.61 2.64
C PRO A 314 7.41 -22.12 1.93
N THR A 315 7.23 -20.82 1.85
CA THR A 315 5.99 -20.22 1.33
C THR A 315 5.80 -20.41 -0.16
N GLN A 316 6.88 -20.70 -0.88
CA GLN A 316 6.83 -21.04 -2.29
C GLN A 316 6.06 -22.35 -2.54
N GLU A 317 6.34 -23.37 -1.74
CA GLU A 317 5.67 -24.67 -1.84
C GLU A 317 4.21 -24.54 -1.42
N LEU A 318 3.97 -23.81 -0.32
CA LEU A 318 2.62 -23.54 0.17
C LEU A 318 1.77 -22.82 -0.89
N GLN A 319 2.30 -21.77 -1.52
CA GLN A 319 1.60 -21.05 -2.60
C GLN A 319 1.29 -21.97 -3.78
N GLN A 320 2.24 -22.83 -4.18
CA GLN A 320 2.04 -23.74 -5.30
C GLN A 320 0.94 -24.78 -4.99
N LYS A 321 0.95 -25.37 -3.79
CA LYS A 321 -0.09 -26.31 -3.35
C LYS A 321 -1.46 -25.64 -3.28
N LEU A 322 -1.55 -24.41 -2.71
CA LEU A 322 -2.79 -23.63 -2.66
C LEU A 322 -3.35 -23.35 -4.07
N LEU A 323 -2.49 -22.97 -5.01
CA LEU A 323 -2.91 -22.74 -6.40
C LEU A 323 -3.41 -24.01 -7.07
N GLN A 324 -2.66 -25.11 -7.00
CA GLN A 324 -2.98 -26.34 -7.74
C GLN A 324 -4.18 -27.11 -7.16
N GLN A 325 -4.34 -27.12 -5.83
CA GLN A 325 -5.35 -27.92 -5.16
C GLN A 325 -6.62 -27.15 -4.82
N HIS A 326 -6.50 -25.81 -4.62
CA HIS A 326 -7.61 -24.98 -4.12
C HIS A 326 -7.92 -23.76 -4.98
N GLN A 327 -7.14 -23.47 -6.02
CA GLN A 327 -7.24 -22.26 -6.86
C GLN A 327 -7.14 -20.96 -6.04
N ILE A 328 -6.32 -20.98 -4.98
CA ILE A 328 -6.08 -19.83 -4.09
C ILE A 328 -4.67 -19.29 -4.33
N LEU A 329 -4.58 -17.99 -4.60
CA LEU A 329 -3.32 -17.27 -4.76
C LEU A 329 -3.01 -16.44 -3.51
N ILE A 330 -1.98 -16.79 -2.75
CA ILE A 330 -1.40 -15.96 -1.69
C ILE A 330 -0.20 -15.17 -2.21
N ARG A 331 0.24 -14.14 -1.48
CA ARG A 331 1.46 -13.42 -1.80
C ARG A 331 2.64 -14.04 -1.06
N ASP A 332 3.49 -14.80 -1.73
CA ASP A 332 4.81 -15.10 -1.17
C ASP A 332 5.61 -13.81 -0.96
N CYS A 333 6.36 -13.71 0.08
CA CYS A 333 7.16 -12.52 0.38
C CYS A 333 8.61 -12.62 -0.13
N LEU A 334 8.93 -13.52 -1.07
CA LEU A 334 10.28 -13.66 -1.65
C LEU A 334 10.79 -12.40 -2.34
N SER A 335 9.89 -11.50 -2.75
CA SER A 335 10.27 -10.19 -3.30
C SER A 335 10.64 -9.16 -2.24
N PHE A 336 10.60 -9.54 -0.96
CA PHE A 336 11.08 -8.79 0.20
C PHE A 336 12.29 -9.56 0.78
N PRO A 337 13.53 -9.28 0.31
CA PRO A 337 14.69 -10.13 0.62
C PRO A 337 14.96 -10.28 2.13
N GLU A 338 14.56 -9.29 2.92
CA GLU A 338 14.74 -9.27 4.37
C GLU A 338 13.84 -10.27 5.12
N LEU A 339 12.77 -10.77 4.48
CA LEU A 339 11.84 -11.74 5.06
C LEU A 339 12.24 -13.21 4.75
N GLY A 340 13.06 -13.43 3.72
CA GLY A 340 13.41 -14.78 3.29
C GLY A 340 12.22 -15.55 2.69
N ASP A 341 12.18 -16.88 2.90
CA ASP A 341 11.21 -17.79 2.28
C ASP A 341 10.11 -18.30 3.22
N ARG A 342 10.06 -17.75 4.44
CA ARG A 342 9.11 -18.18 5.49
C ARG A 342 7.91 -17.27 5.67
N TYR A 343 7.83 -16.17 4.95
CA TYR A 343 6.75 -15.20 5.10
C TYR A 343 5.87 -15.16 3.85
N PHE A 344 4.57 -15.06 4.09
CA PHE A 344 3.60 -14.75 3.05
C PHE A 344 2.63 -13.67 3.54
N ARG A 345 1.97 -13.02 2.60
CA ARG A 345 0.95 -12.01 2.91
C ARG A 345 -0.38 -12.41 2.28
N VAL A 346 -1.47 -12.20 3.01
CA VAL A 346 -2.84 -12.43 2.54
C VAL A 346 -3.67 -11.17 2.69
N ALA A 347 -4.44 -10.82 1.68
CA ALA A 347 -5.44 -9.78 1.75
C ALA A 347 -6.59 -10.21 2.68
N VAL A 348 -7.21 -9.24 3.38
CA VAL A 348 -8.49 -9.47 4.05
C VAL A 348 -9.59 -9.40 2.98
N ARG A 349 -10.37 -10.46 2.85
CA ARG A 349 -11.46 -10.58 1.89
C ARG A 349 -12.80 -10.80 2.60
N SER A 350 -13.85 -11.17 1.88
CA SER A 350 -15.13 -11.51 2.51
C SER A 350 -14.99 -12.70 3.47
N ASN A 351 -15.87 -12.81 4.47
CA ASN A 351 -15.82 -13.90 5.45
C ASN A 351 -15.81 -15.27 4.79
N THR A 352 -16.68 -15.48 3.79
CA THR A 352 -16.74 -16.75 3.04
C THR A 352 -15.43 -17.07 2.31
N GLU A 353 -14.79 -16.06 1.71
CA GLU A 353 -13.50 -16.25 1.04
C GLU A 353 -12.38 -16.52 2.05
N ASN A 354 -12.38 -15.81 3.19
CA ASN A 354 -11.42 -16.02 4.27
C ASN A 354 -11.54 -17.44 4.86
N GLU A 355 -12.76 -17.92 5.10
CA GLU A 355 -13.01 -19.30 5.55
C GLU A 355 -12.49 -20.35 4.57
N ARG A 356 -12.66 -20.10 3.27
CA ARG A 356 -12.11 -20.97 2.21
C ARG A 356 -10.58 -21.02 2.27
N LEU A 357 -9.91 -19.88 2.47
CA LEU A 357 -8.46 -19.82 2.66
C LEU A 357 -8.02 -20.60 3.91
N LEU A 358 -8.66 -20.33 5.06
CA LEU A 358 -8.33 -20.99 6.32
C LEU A 358 -8.46 -22.50 6.24
N LYS A 359 -9.55 -23.00 5.63
CA LYS A 359 -9.76 -24.44 5.40
C LYS A 359 -8.66 -25.05 4.52
N ALA A 360 -8.28 -24.38 3.44
CA ALA A 360 -7.22 -24.84 2.55
C ALA A 360 -5.85 -24.87 3.25
N LEU A 361 -5.52 -23.84 4.00
CA LEU A 361 -4.28 -23.78 4.78
C LEU A 361 -4.23 -24.88 5.84
N TRP A 362 -5.31 -25.08 6.59
CA TRP A 362 -5.42 -26.15 7.59
C TRP A 362 -5.11 -27.52 6.97
N GLN A 363 -5.73 -27.85 5.82
CA GLN A 363 -5.51 -29.12 5.13
C GLN A 363 -4.04 -29.32 4.72
N LEU A 364 -3.39 -28.27 4.21
CA LEU A 364 -2.01 -28.34 3.72
C LEU A 364 -0.95 -28.37 4.84
N THR A 365 -1.27 -27.85 6.02
CA THR A 365 -0.32 -27.82 7.15
C THR A 365 -0.45 -29.01 8.09
N THR A 366 -1.62 -29.65 8.15
CA THR A 366 -1.88 -30.78 9.08
C THR A 366 -1.82 -32.15 8.40
N MET A 367 -1.88 -32.21 7.06
CA MET A 367 -1.85 -33.49 6.29
C MET A 367 -0.49 -33.73 5.60
N SER A 368 0.52 -32.93 5.90
CA SER A 368 1.88 -33.04 5.29
C SER A 368 2.80 -33.92 6.09
#